data_94e1d4e3ee82e54cb77f4e90e9446225
#
_entry.id   94e1d4e3ee82e54cb77f4e90e9446225
#
_cell.length_a   1.000
_cell.length_b   1.000
_cell.length_c   1.000
_cell.angle_alpha   90.00
_cell.angle_beta   90.00
_cell.angle_gamma   90.00
#
_symmetry.space_group_name_H-M   'P 1'
#
loop_
_entity.id
_entity.type
_entity.pdbx_description
1 polymer ?
#
loop_
_entity_poly.entity_id
_entity_poly.type
_entity_poly.pdbx_seq_one_letter_code
_entity_poly.pdbx_strand_id
1 'polypeptide(L)'
;LTLRLAAVMHDIGKPKTRRFEPGGKVSFHHHDAVGAKMTRKRLKALRFDHHLVEDVSELVNMHLRFHGYVDEPWTDSAVRRYVKDAGHLYERLNRLTRADATTQNKRKAMIFSQAMDEMEERVRELKKKEDFDAIRPDLDGNEIMELLGLEPGPMIGRAYKHMLEYRLDNGPVDHDVAVEELKRWYAEIQ
;
A
#
# COMPACT_ATOMS: atom_id res chain seq x y z
N LEU A 1 0.59 21.43 -0.15
CA LEU A 1 -0.51 21.46 0.85
C LEU A 1 -0.79 20.07 1.39
N THR A 2 -0.99 19.04 0.54
CA THR A 2 -1.34 17.66 0.89
C THR A 2 -0.48 17.08 2.03
N LEU A 3 0.86 17.08 1.86
CA LEU A 3 1.79 16.55 2.86
C LEU A 3 1.70 17.28 4.21
N ARG A 4 1.53 18.60 4.19
CA ARG A 4 1.41 19.41 5.43
C ARG A 4 0.13 19.07 6.20
N LEU A 5 -0.99 18.91 5.48
CA LEU A 5 -2.26 18.48 6.10
C LEU A 5 -2.16 17.05 6.62
N ALA A 6 -1.53 16.14 5.88
CA ALA A 6 -1.30 14.77 6.35
C ALA A 6 -0.45 14.76 7.63
N ALA A 7 0.62 15.56 7.70
CA ALA A 7 1.46 15.67 8.89
C ALA A 7 0.69 16.20 10.12
N VAL A 8 -0.26 17.12 9.93
CA VAL A 8 -1.12 17.61 11.02
C VAL A 8 -2.16 16.57 11.45
N MET A 9 -2.64 15.76 10.51
CA MET A 9 -3.78 14.85 10.70
C MET A 9 -3.39 13.39 10.99
N HIS A 10 -2.13 12.96 10.77
CA HIS A 10 -1.76 11.54 10.83
C HIS A 10 -2.17 10.87 12.15
N ASP A 11 -2.07 11.57 13.24
CA ASP A 11 -2.35 11.10 14.59
C ASP A 11 -3.76 11.46 15.13
N ILE A 12 -4.64 12.05 14.32
CA ILE A 12 -5.97 12.50 14.74
C ILE A 12 -6.84 11.36 15.30
N GLY A 13 -6.55 10.12 14.96
CA GLY A 13 -7.24 8.92 15.43
C GLY A 13 -6.86 8.49 16.85
N LYS A 14 -5.67 8.89 17.37
CA LYS A 14 -5.15 8.43 18.67
C LYS A 14 -6.09 8.66 19.85
N PRO A 15 -6.71 9.84 20.03
CA PRO A 15 -7.63 10.03 21.16
C PRO A 15 -8.81 9.06 21.17
N LYS A 16 -9.30 8.68 19.97
CA LYS A 16 -10.45 7.80 19.83
C LYS A 16 -10.11 6.32 19.98
N THR A 17 -8.85 5.95 19.71
CA THR A 17 -8.39 4.55 19.74
C THR A 17 -7.57 4.23 20.97
N ARG A 18 -7.37 5.21 21.87
CA ARG A 18 -6.59 5.02 23.09
C ARG A 18 -7.17 3.92 23.98
N ARG A 19 -6.34 2.98 24.37
CA ARG A 19 -6.65 1.92 25.33
C ARG A 19 -5.56 1.84 26.39
N PHE A 20 -5.97 1.50 27.61
CA PHE A 20 -5.07 1.21 28.71
C PHE A 20 -4.89 -0.30 28.77
N GLU A 21 -3.69 -0.75 28.56
CA GLU A 21 -3.32 -2.17 28.57
C GLU A 21 -2.83 -2.59 29.96
N PRO A 22 -2.81 -3.89 30.27
CA PRO A 22 -2.21 -4.40 31.51
C PRO A 22 -0.78 -3.87 31.70
N GLY A 23 -0.44 -3.51 32.96
CA GLY A 23 0.85 -2.93 33.28
C GLY A 23 0.99 -1.43 33.04
N GLY A 24 -0.13 -0.71 32.75
CA GLY A 24 -0.15 0.74 32.59
C GLY A 24 0.34 1.24 31.24
N LYS A 25 0.58 0.36 30.29
CA LYS A 25 0.93 0.71 28.92
C LYS A 25 -0.29 1.28 28.19
N VAL A 26 -0.08 2.27 27.32
CA VAL A 26 -1.13 2.84 26.47
C VAL A 26 -0.92 2.41 25.04
N SER A 27 -1.97 1.95 24.38
CA SER A 27 -1.98 1.58 22.97
C SER A 27 -2.96 2.43 22.13
N PHE A 28 -2.75 2.47 20.82
CA PHE A 28 -3.55 3.25 19.86
C PHE A 28 -3.80 2.42 18.60
N HIS A 29 -4.16 1.14 18.75
CA HIS A 29 -4.37 0.25 17.61
C HIS A 29 -5.39 0.81 16.62
N HIS A 30 -5.07 0.70 15.32
CA HIS A 30 -5.90 1.17 14.20
C HIS A 30 -6.18 2.69 14.19
N HIS A 31 -5.32 3.52 14.82
CA HIS A 31 -5.50 4.97 14.77
C HIS A 31 -5.31 5.54 13.35
N ASP A 32 -4.57 4.86 12.50
CA ASP A 32 -4.40 5.12 11.07
C ASP A 32 -5.74 5.05 10.32
N ALA A 33 -6.44 3.92 10.36
CA ALA A 33 -7.72 3.71 9.69
C ALA A 33 -8.84 4.59 10.27
N VAL A 34 -8.89 4.75 11.60
CA VAL A 34 -9.83 5.66 12.26
C VAL A 34 -9.51 7.11 11.95
N GLY A 35 -8.22 7.48 11.97
CA GLY A 35 -7.71 8.79 11.62
C GLY A 35 -8.04 9.18 10.18
N ALA A 36 -7.87 8.26 9.22
CA ALA A 36 -8.23 8.48 7.83
C ALA A 36 -9.71 8.85 7.65
N LYS A 37 -10.63 8.12 8.33
CA LYS A 37 -12.06 8.43 8.32
C LYS A 37 -12.36 9.79 8.94
N MET A 38 -11.71 10.13 10.04
CA MET A 38 -11.86 11.43 10.72
C MET A 38 -11.33 12.57 9.85
N THR A 39 -10.17 12.39 9.22
CA THR A 39 -9.55 13.35 8.30
C THR A 39 -10.46 13.63 7.11
N ARG A 40 -10.98 12.57 6.44
CA ARG A 40 -11.92 12.72 5.32
C ARG A 40 -13.15 13.51 5.72
N LYS A 41 -13.77 13.19 6.85
CA LYS A 41 -14.93 13.93 7.37
C LYS A 41 -14.61 15.39 7.66
N ARG A 42 -13.44 15.66 8.28
CA ARG A 42 -13.05 17.02 8.66
C ARG A 42 -12.74 17.89 7.45
N LEU A 43 -11.97 17.37 6.50
CA LEU A 43 -11.58 18.13 5.31
C LEU A 43 -12.77 18.38 4.39
N LYS A 44 -13.71 17.42 4.25
CA LYS A 44 -15.00 17.64 3.56
C LYS A 44 -15.82 18.76 4.21
N ALA A 45 -15.91 18.78 5.52
CA ALA A 45 -16.62 19.84 6.26
C ALA A 45 -15.97 21.22 6.08
N LEU A 46 -14.65 21.26 5.89
CA LEU A 46 -13.89 22.46 5.58
C LEU A 46 -13.92 22.84 4.09
N ARG A 47 -14.66 22.09 3.26
CA ARG A 47 -14.84 22.31 1.81
C ARG A 47 -13.53 22.29 1.01
N PHE A 48 -12.58 21.45 1.42
CA PHE A 48 -11.42 21.18 0.59
C PHE A 48 -11.81 20.38 -0.65
N ASP A 49 -11.01 20.51 -1.71
CA ASP A 49 -11.15 19.77 -2.96
C ASP A 49 -11.15 18.24 -2.74
N HIS A 50 -11.92 17.52 -3.55
CA HIS A 50 -12.11 16.07 -3.40
C HIS A 50 -10.78 15.30 -3.50
N HIS A 51 -9.94 15.62 -4.48
CA HIS A 51 -8.66 14.92 -4.67
C HIS A 51 -7.73 15.16 -3.48
N LEU A 52 -7.67 16.39 -2.98
CA LEU A 52 -6.89 16.69 -1.77
C LEU A 52 -7.42 15.93 -0.55
N VAL A 53 -8.74 15.84 -0.38
CA VAL A 53 -9.36 15.08 0.73
C VAL A 53 -8.97 13.60 0.67
N GLU A 54 -9.05 12.98 -0.51
CA GLU A 54 -8.71 11.58 -0.68
C GLU A 54 -7.20 11.36 -0.47
N ASP A 55 -6.34 12.17 -1.09
CA ASP A 55 -4.88 12.09 -0.93
C ASP A 55 -4.44 12.20 0.53
N VAL A 56 -4.94 13.20 1.25
CA VAL A 56 -4.58 13.39 2.67
C VAL A 56 -5.08 12.24 3.53
N SER A 57 -6.31 11.78 3.27
CA SER A 57 -6.90 10.66 4.01
C SER A 57 -6.13 9.37 3.79
N GLU A 58 -5.67 9.13 2.56
CA GLU A 58 -4.89 7.94 2.23
C GLU A 58 -3.47 8.00 2.83
N LEU A 59 -2.81 9.15 2.83
CA LEU A 59 -1.56 9.32 3.56
C LEU A 59 -1.70 9.03 5.05
N VAL A 60 -2.80 9.48 5.67
CA VAL A 60 -3.09 9.17 7.08
C VAL A 60 -3.35 7.67 7.28
N ASN A 61 -4.05 7.02 6.35
CA ASN A 61 -4.32 5.58 6.39
C ASN A 61 -3.04 4.74 6.32
N MET A 62 -2.07 5.18 5.52
CA MET A 62 -0.88 4.42 5.21
C MET A 62 0.36 4.76 6.06
N HIS A 63 0.32 5.80 6.89
CA HIS A 63 1.53 6.34 7.54
C HIS A 63 2.29 5.31 8.42
N LEU A 64 1.60 4.32 8.97
CA LEU A 64 2.21 3.25 9.76
C LEU A 64 2.69 2.05 8.96
N ARG A 65 2.36 1.97 7.67
CA ARG A 65 2.57 0.74 6.91
C ARG A 65 4.03 0.32 6.79
N PHE A 66 4.95 1.29 6.79
CA PHE A 66 6.38 1.02 6.72
C PHE A 66 6.97 0.45 8.03
N HIS A 67 6.34 0.67 9.18
CA HIS A 67 6.95 0.29 10.47
C HIS A 67 7.35 -1.19 10.57
N GLY A 68 6.61 -2.09 9.92
CA GLY A 68 6.96 -3.51 9.86
C GLY A 68 8.25 -3.83 9.08
N TYR A 69 8.72 -2.94 8.21
CA TYR A 69 9.97 -3.13 7.45
C TYR A 69 11.23 -3.04 8.32
N VAL A 70 11.15 -2.29 9.42
CA VAL A 70 12.29 -2.08 10.33
C VAL A 70 12.67 -3.36 11.08
N ASP A 71 11.68 -4.20 11.36
CA ASP A 71 11.89 -5.46 12.11
C ASP A 71 12.40 -6.57 11.19
N GLU A 72 11.84 -6.67 9.96
CA GLU A 72 12.26 -7.62 8.93
C GLU A 72 12.17 -6.98 7.55
N PRO A 73 13.22 -7.09 6.69
CA PRO A 73 13.16 -6.62 5.31
C PRO A 73 12.03 -7.32 4.55
N TRP A 74 11.21 -6.54 3.87
CA TRP A 74 10.10 -7.09 3.11
C TRP A 74 10.59 -7.89 1.89
N THR A 75 9.78 -8.86 1.49
CA THR A 75 9.94 -9.54 0.20
C THR A 75 9.69 -8.58 -0.95
N ASP A 76 10.13 -8.92 -2.17
CA ASP A 76 9.84 -8.13 -3.37
C ASP A 76 8.33 -7.96 -3.58
N SER A 77 7.55 -9.00 -3.27
CA SER A 77 6.09 -8.97 -3.29
C SER A 77 5.53 -7.88 -2.36
N ALA A 78 6.00 -7.81 -1.12
CA ALA A 78 5.54 -6.79 -0.17
C ALA A 78 5.94 -5.37 -0.62
N VAL A 79 7.14 -5.21 -1.21
CA VAL A 79 7.60 -3.93 -1.77
C VAL A 79 6.72 -3.52 -2.96
N ARG A 80 6.40 -4.45 -3.89
CA ARG A 80 5.48 -4.18 -5.00
C ARG A 80 4.11 -3.71 -4.52
N ARG A 81 3.56 -4.40 -3.50
CA ARG A 81 2.27 -4.02 -2.91
C ARG A 81 2.33 -2.64 -2.28
N TYR A 82 3.38 -2.33 -1.52
CA TYR A 82 3.55 -1.02 -0.91
C TYR A 82 3.57 0.10 -1.95
N VAL A 83 4.38 -0.05 -3.02
CA VAL A 83 4.48 0.96 -4.09
C VAL A 83 3.17 1.09 -4.85
N LYS A 84 2.52 -0.05 -5.20
CA LYS A 84 1.24 -0.05 -5.89
C LYS A 84 0.15 0.65 -5.08
N ASP A 85 0.03 0.32 -3.80
CA ASP A 85 -1.02 0.88 -2.93
C ASP A 85 -0.77 2.37 -2.67
N ALA A 86 0.49 2.79 -2.53
CA ALA A 86 0.85 4.19 -2.38
C ALA A 86 0.64 5.00 -3.69
N GLY A 87 0.83 4.38 -4.85
CA GLY A 87 0.67 5.00 -6.15
C GLY A 87 1.35 6.36 -6.26
N HIS A 88 0.62 7.38 -6.72
CA HIS A 88 1.13 8.75 -6.86
C HIS A 88 1.48 9.43 -5.52
N LEU A 89 1.11 8.83 -4.39
CA LEU A 89 1.43 9.34 -3.06
C LEU A 89 2.75 8.79 -2.50
N TYR A 90 3.42 7.85 -3.19
CA TYR A 90 4.60 7.14 -2.70
C TYR A 90 5.67 8.06 -2.11
N GLU A 91 6.08 9.11 -2.82
CA GLU A 91 7.10 10.04 -2.32
C GLU A 91 6.61 10.83 -1.10
N ARG A 92 5.33 11.24 -1.10
CA ARG A 92 4.74 11.98 0.02
C ARG A 92 4.60 11.10 1.24
N LEU A 93 4.24 9.83 1.04
CA LEU A 93 4.16 8.84 2.11
C LEU A 93 5.51 8.60 2.76
N ASN A 94 6.57 8.39 1.97
CA ASN A 94 7.93 8.21 2.50
C ASN A 94 8.40 9.44 3.28
N ARG A 95 8.13 10.65 2.79
CA ARG A 95 8.45 11.89 3.52
C ARG A 95 7.66 12.01 4.83
N LEU A 96 6.38 11.65 4.84
CA LEU A 96 5.56 11.63 6.06
C LEU A 96 6.10 10.63 7.06
N THR A 97 6.37 9.41 6.63
CA THR A 97 6.91 8.32 7.45
C THR A 97 8.27 8.68 8.05
N ARG A 98 9.18 9.30 7.27
CA ARG A 98 10.47 9.78 7.79
C ARG A 98 10.31 10.90 8.83
N ALA A 99 9.35 11.81 8.62
CA ALA A 99 9.09 12.90 9.55
C ALA A 99 8.41 12.45 10.84
N ASP A 100 7.60 11.38 10.78
CA ASP A 100 6.91 10.80 11.93
C ASP A 100 7.83 9.95 12.81
N ALA A 101 8.94 9.47 12.29
CA ALA A 101 9.93 8.68 13.02
C ALA A 101 10.67 9.52 14.10
N THR A 102 9.91 10.07 15.03
CA THR A 102 10.43 10.89 16.13
C THR A 102 10.81 10.01 17.31
N THR A 103 12.11 9.80 17.52
CA THR A 103 12.62 9.12 18.70
C THR A 103 13.83 9.85 19.26
N GLN A 104 13.90 9.99 20.60
CA GLN A 104 15.09 10.52 21.27
C GLN A 104 16.27 9.53 21.24
N ASN A 105 16.02 8.27 20.94
CA ASN A 105 17.04 7.25 20.83
C ASN A 105 17.72 7.33 19.46
N LYS A 106 18.91 7.93 19.40
CA LYS A 106 19.72 8.11 18.19
C LYS A 106 19.97 6.81 17.42
N ARG A 107 20.17 5.68 18.13
CA ARG A 107 20.39 4.36 17.50
C ARG A 107 19.12 3.90 16.77
N LYS A 108 17.96 4.02 17.41
CA LYS A 108 16.67 3.67 16.77
C LYS A 108 16.38 4.57 15.57
N ALA A 109 16.64 5.87 15.68
CA ALA A 109 16.49 6.80 14.56
C ALA A 109 17.36 6.42 13.35
N MET A 110 18.62 6.05 13.62
CA MET A 110 19.55 5.63 12.59
C MET A 110 19.11 4.32 11.91
N ILE A 111 18.71 3.31 12.69
CA ILE A 111 18.19 2.02 12.15
C ILE A 111 16.96 2.29 11.25
N PHE A 112 16.03 3.11 11.70
CA PHE A 112 14.84 3.47 10.92
C PHE A 112 15.21 4.18 9.62
N SER A 113 16.13 5.15 9.67
CA SER A 113 16.59 5.87 8.47
C SER A 113 17.26 4.93 7.48
N GLN A 114 18.13 4.03 7.95
CA GLN A 114 18.79 3.02 7.11
C GLN A 114 17.78 2.08 6.46
N ALA A 115 16.81 1.56 7.21
CA ALA A 115 15.75 0.72 6.67
C ALA A 115 14.92 1.43 5.58
N MET A 116 14.65 2.73 5.76
CA MET A 116 13.98 3.54 4.73
C MET A 116 14.84 3.69 3.47
N ASP A 117 16.15 3.93 3.64
CA ASP A 117 17.07 4.08 2.52
C ASP A 117 17.20 2.76 1.75
N GLU A 118 17.32 1.64 2.45
CA GLU A 118 17.38 0.29 1.87
C GLU A 118 16.09 -0.04 1.09
N MET A 119 14.93 0.27 1.65
CA MET A 119 13.65 0.05 0.97
C MET A 119 13.54 0.90 -0.30
N GLU A 120 13.92 2.18 -0.24
CA GLU A 120 13.89 3.07 -1.40
C GLU A 120 14.88 2.62 -2.49
N GLU A 121 16.06 2.10 -2.11
CA GLU A 121 17.00 1.52 -3.08
C GLU A 121 16.41 0.27 -3.73
N ARG A 122 15.82 -0.62 -2.95
CA ARG A 122 15.17 -1.83 -3.46
C ARG A 122 14.02 -1.50 -4.43
N VAL A 123 13.24 -0.48 -4.13
CA VAL A 123 12.22 0.03 -5.08
C VAL A 123 12.87 0.51 -6.38
N ARG A 124 14.02 1.24 -6.31
CA ARG A 124 14.74 1.68 -7.50
C ARG A 124 15.27 0.52 -8.33
N GLU A 125 15.79 -0.53 -7.68
CA GLU A 125 16.26 -1.74 -8.36
C GLU A 125 15.14 -2.50 -9.05
N LEU A 126 14.01 -2.68 -8.37
CA LEU A 126 12.83 -3.32 -8.95
C LEU A 126 12.27 -2.50 -10.11
N LYS A 127 12.21 -1.16 -10.01
CA LYS A 127 11.79 -0.27 -11.09
C LYS A 127 12.66 -0.37 -12.37
N LYS A 128 13.93 -0.77 -12.24
CA LYS A 128 14.78 -1.04 -13.41
C LYS A 128 14.43 -2.34 -14.12
N LYS A 129 13.85 -3.29 -13.40
CA LYS A 129 13.49 -4.63 -13.90
C LYS A 129 12.03 -4.71 -14.35
N GLU A 130 11.18 -3.87 -13.78
CA GLU A 130 9.73 -3.93 -13.93
C GLU A 130 9.16 -2.51 -14.07
N ASP A 131 8.08 -2.39 -14.83
CA ASP A 131 7.30 -1.15 -14.90
C ASP A 131 6.38 -1.05 -13.66
N PHE A 132 6.82 -0.32 -12.65
CA PHE A 132 6.05 -0.09 -11.43
C PHE A 132 4.91 0.92 -11.60
N ASP A 133 4.98 1.79 -12.60
CA ASP A 133 3.96 2.81 -12.82
C ASP A 133 2.71 2.20 -13.48
N ALA A 134 2.87 1.00 -14.06
CA ALA A 134 1.80 0.23 -14.69
C ALA A 134 1.72 -1.21 -14.18
N ILE A 135 1.84 -1.44 -12.84
CA ILE A 135 1.63 -2.78 -12.29
C ILE A 135 0.19 -3.24 -12.58
N ARG A 136 0.09 -4.11 -13.55
CA ARG A 136 -1.14 -4.74 -14.04
C ARG A 136 -0.87 -6.24 -14.26
N PRO A 137 -1.90 -7.07 -14.36
CA PRO A 137 -1.71 -8.47 -14.75
C PRO A 137 -0.98 -8.58 -16.08
N ASP A 138 -0.25 -9.67 -16.28
CA ASP A 138 0.41 -9.99 -17.54
C ASP A 138 -0.59 -10.41 -18.65
N LEU A 139 -1.85 -10.70 -18.26
CA LEU A 139 -2.99 -10.91 -19.16
C LEU A 139 -4.02 -9.80 -18.94
N ASP A 140 -4.52 -9.21 -20.02
CA ASP A 140 -5.59 -8.23 -19.94
C ASP A 140 -6.99 -8.88 -19.86
N GLY A 141 -8.05 -8.04 -19.69
CA GLY A 141 -9.41 -8.55 -19.53
C GLY A 141 -9.96 -9.24 -20.80
N ASN A 142 -9.53 -8.81 -22.00
CA ASN A 142 -9.96 -9.41 -23.26
C ASN A 142 -9.29 -10.77 -23.47
N GLU A 143 -7.99 -10.85 -23.21
CA GLU A 143 -7.25 -12.12 -23.24
C GLU A 143 -7.82 -13.13 -22.25
N ILE A 144 -8.17 -12.69 -21.03
CA ILE A 144 -8.82 -13.55 -20.02
C ILE A 144 -10.16 -14.09 -20.53
N MET A 145 -10.99 -13.24 -21.16
CA MET A 145 -12.27 -13.65 -21.76
C MET A 145 -12.07 -14.70 -22.84
N GLU A 146 -11.14 -14.46 -23.76
CA GLU A 146 -10.83 -15.37 -24.88
C GLU A 146 -10.30 -16.72 -24.38
N LEU A 147 -9.33 -16.71 -23.45
CA LEU A 147 -8.70 -17.91 -22.89
C LEU A 147 -9.66 -18.80 -22.11
N LEU A 148 -10.64 -18.21 -21.43
CA LEU A 148 -11.61 -18.92 -20.61
C LEU A 148 -12.95 -19.18 -21.34
N GLY A 149 -13.14 -18.61 -22.53
CA GLY A 149 -14.40 -18.71 -23.28
C GLY A 149 -15.59 -18.06 -22.56
N LEU A 150 -15.37 -16.94 -21.88
CA LEU A 150 -16.36 -16.29 -21.04
C LEU A 150 -16.78 -14.94 -21.61
N GLU A 151 -18.06 -14.61 -21.43
CA GLU A 151 -18.60 -13.28 -21.68
C GLU A 151 -18.22 -12.29 -20.55
N PRO A 152 -18.25 -10.96 -20.82
CA PRO A 152 -18.00 -9.95 -19.80
C PRO A 152 -18.86 -10.14 -18.55
N GLY A 153 -18.23 -10.24 -17.39
CA GLY A 153 -18.98 -10.48 -16.15
C GLY A 153 -18.10 -10.53 -14.91
N PRO A 154 -18.71 -10.77 -13.73
CA PRO A 154 -17.99 -10.76 -12.45
C PRO A 154 -16.83 -11.78 -12.38
N MET A 155 -16.90 -12.87 -13.14
CA MET A 155 -15.84 -13.88 -13.19
C MET A 155 -14.55 -13.31 -13.80
N ILE A 156 -14.65 -12.48 -14.85
CA ILE A 156 -13.50 -11.82 -15.44
C ILE A 156 -12.83 -10.89 -14.43
N GLY A 157 -13.62 -10.16 -13.64
CA GLY A 157 -13.08 -9.32 -12.56
C GLY A 157 -12.36 -10.14 -11.48
N ARG A 158 -12.85 -11.33 -11.16
CA ARG A 158 -12.18 -12.25 -10.21
C ARG A 158 -10.88 -12.80 -10.80
N ALA A 159 -10.90 -13.23 -12.05
CA ALA A 159 -9.73 -13.72 -12.77
C ALA A 159 -8.66 -12.62 -12.88
N TYR A 160 -9.04 -11.41 -13.29
CA TYR A 160 -8.14 -10.26 -13.36
C TYR A 160 -7.49 -9.95 -12.01
N LYS A 161 -8.29 -9.98 -10.93
CA LYS A 161 -7.77 -9.78 -9.58
C LYS A 161 -6.79 -10.88 -9.18
N HIS A 162 -7.10 -12.14 -9.46
CA HIS A 162 -6.18 -13.26 -9.20
C HIS A 162 -4.86 -13.07 -9.93
N MET A 163 -4.90 -12.77 -11.22
CA MET A 163 -3.70 -12.55 -12.04
C MET A 163 -2.89 -11.34 -11.55
N LEU A 164 -3.56 -10.31 -11.02
CA LEU A 164 -2.88 -9.18 -10.40
C LEU A 164 -2.14 -9.57 -9.11
N GLU A 165 -2.76 -10.37 -8.25
CA GLU A 165 -2.10 -10.90 -7.05
C GLU A 165 -0.91 -11.79 -7.43
N TYR A 166 -1.08 -12.65 -8.45
CA TYR A 166 0.00 -13.48 -8.97
C TYR A 166 1.18 -12.64 -9.47
N ARG A 167 0.91 -11.56 -10.23
CA ARG A 167 1.91 -10.59 -10.69
C ARG A 167 2.64 -9.90 -9.54
N LEU A 168 1.93 -9.51 -8.48
CA LEU A 168 2.51 -8.88 -7.30
C LEU A 168 3.43 -9.84 -6.54
N ASP A 169 3.08 -11.13 -6.49
CA ASP A 169 3.88 -12.14 -5.81
C ASP A 169 5.14 -12.53 -6.58
N ASN A 170 5.02 -12.73 -7.87
CA ASN A 170 6.06 -13.34 -8.69
C ASN A 170 6.87 -12.33 -9.53
N GLY A 171 6.37 -11.09 -9.67
CA GLY A 171 6.90 -10.14 -10.65
C GLY A 171 6.35 -10.42 -12.05
N PRO A 172 6.96 -9.81 -13.11
CA PRO A 172 6.60 -10.09 -14.49
C PRO A 172 6.92 -11.54 -14.83
N VAL A 173 5.99 -12.20 -15.51
CA VAL A 173 6.17 -13.57 -16.00
C VAL A 173 5.92 -13.62 -17.51
N ASP A 174 6.46 -14.67 -18.15
CA ASP A 174 6.20 -14.92 -19.56
C ASP A 174 4.70 -15.20 -19.78
N HIS A 175 4.20 -14.83 -20.95
CA HIS A 175 2.79 -14.98 -21.32
C HIS A 175 2.28 -16.41 -21.11
N ASP A 176 3.03 -17.43 -21.52
CA ASP A 176 2.62 -18.84 -21.38
C ASP A 176 2.46 -19.24 -19.91
N VAL A 177 3.34 -18.77 -19.03
CA VAL A 177 3.26 -18.99 -17.59
C VAL A 177 2.00 -18.34 -17.01
N ALA A 178 1.68 -17.11 -17.44
CA ALA A 178 0.46 -16.42 -17.03
C ALA A 178 -0.80 -17.17 -17.49
N VAL A 179 -0.79 -17.71 -18.71
CA VAL A 179 -1.91 -18.52 -19.26
C VAL A 179 -2.10 -19.81 -18.48
N GLU A 180 -1.03 -20.51 -18.16
CA GLU A 180 -1.08 -21.74 -17.36
C GLU A 180 -1.66 -21.47 -15.96
N GLU A 181 -1.20 -20.42 -15.30
CA GLU A 181 -1.72 -20.02 -13.99
C GLU A 181 -3.19 -19.67 -14.03
N LEU A 182 -3.63 -18.87 -15.03
CA LEU A 182 -5.04 -18.53 -15.21
C LEU A 182 -5.92 -19.77 -15.35
N LYS A 183 -5.51 -20.73 -16.20
CA LYS A 183 -6.25 -21.99 -16.43
C LYS A 183 -6.29 -22.87 -15.19
N ARG A 184 -5.18 -22.97 -14.47
CA ARG A 184 -5.09 -23.72 -13.20
C ARG A 184 -6.06 -23.15 -12.18
N TRP A 185 -5.99 -21.85 -11.92
CA TRP A 185 -6.87 -21.17 -10.98
C TRP A 185 -8.35 -21.33 -11.35
N TYR A 186 -8.67 -21.20 -12.65
CA TYR A 186 -10.06 -21.32 -13.09
C TYR A 186 -10.61 -22.73 -12.89
N ALA A 187 -9.79 -23.77 -13.10
CA ALA A 187 -10.18 -25.16 -12.85
C ALA A 187 -10.43 -25.47 -11.36
N GLU A 188 -9.71 -24.80 -10.45
CA GLU A 188 -9.87 -24.98 -8.99
C GLU A 188 -11.17 -24.38 -8.44
N ILE A 189 -11.78 -23.45 -9.14
CA ILE A 189 -12.98 -22.72 -8.65
C ILE A 189 -14.29 -23.17 -9.33
N GLN A 190 -14.22 -24.10 -10.29
CA GLN A 190 -15.39 -24.75 -10.88
C GLN A 190 -15.88 -25.92 -10.03
#